data_f6e8531c867ea0a5a4394ddcffb9c290
#
_entry.id   f6e8531c867ea0a5a4394ddcffb9c290
#
_cell.length_a   1.000
_cell.length_b   1.000
_cell.length_c   1.000
_cell.angle_alpha   90.00
_cell.angle_beta   90.00
_cell.angle_gamma   90.00
#
_symmetry.space_group_name_H-M   'P 1'
#
loop_
_entity.id
_entity.type
_entity.pdbx_description
1 polymer ?
#
loop_
_entity_poly.entity_id
_entity_poly.type
_entity_poly.pdbx_seq_one_letter_code
_entity_poly.pdbx_strand_id
1 'polypeptide(L)'
;MNSTSSIITIGREYGSGGRQIGQEVAKYFGIKCYDKELLEHAANDSGICKELFEHHDEKATNSFLYSLVMDTYSFGYSSSGFSDMPMNHKIFLAQFDAIKKLAGEGPCVMVGRCADYALADWNDCFSIFVHADLDWRINRIASKHGKTPKEAKDMITKTDKSRASYYNYYTNKKWGAARSYNLCIDSGKLGIDYATEAIIESIKIFDRTKISK
;
A
#
# COMPACT_ATOMS: atom_id res chain seq x y z
N MET A 1 3.56 -19.38 -19.46
CA MET A 1 2.86 -18.58 -18.45
C MET A 1 3.73 -17.39 -18.09
N ASN A 2 3.14 -16.20 -18.01
CA ASN A 2 3.86 -15.02 -17.52
C ASN A 2 4.04 -15.19 -16.02
N SER A 3 5.26 -15.30 -15.54
CA SER A 3 5.57 -15.46 -14.11
C SER A 3 6.48 -14.34 -13.62
N THR A 4 6.39 -14.03 -12.34
CA THR A 4 7.31 -13.14 -11.63
C THR A 4 7.73 -13.79 -10.33
N SER A 5 8.93 -13.47 -9.85
CA SER A 5 9.40 -13.83 -8.50
C SER A 5 9.27 -12.63 -7.54
N SER A 6 8.78 -11.49 -8.02
CA SER A 6 8.74 -10.25 -7.26
C SER A 6 7.49 -10.11 -6.40
N ILE A 7 7.66 -9.46 -5.28
CA ILE A 7 6.58 -8.88 -4.49
C ILE A 7 6.41 -7.44 -4.94
N ILE A 8 5.19 -7.08 -5.35
CA ILE A 8 4.89 -5.77 -5.93
C ILE A 8 4.07 -4.97 -4.92
N THR A 9 4.55 -3.80 -4.52
CA THR A 9 3.78 -2.90 -3.66
C THR A 9 3.31 -1.68 -4.43
N ILE A 10 2.04 -1.26 -4.26
CA ILE A 10 1.44 -0.15 -4.98
C ILE A 10 0.90 0.91 -4.02
N GLY A 11 1.67 1.99 -3.84
CA GLY A 11 1.16 3.25 -3.33
C GLY A 11 0.34 3.97 -4.39
N ARG A 12 -0.67 4.77 -4.01
CA ARG A 12 -1.55 5.39 -5.01
C ARG A 12 -2.32 6.59 -4.47
N GLU A 13 -2.52 7.59 -5.29
CA GLU A 13 -3.49 8.63 -5.05
C GLU A 13 -4.92 8.12 -5.25
N TYR A 14 -5.89 8.73 -4.56
CA TYR A 14 -7.30 8.38 -4.73
C TYR A 14 -7.81 8.86 -6.10
N GLY A 15 -8.43 7.95 -6.83
CA GLY A 15 -8.89 8.22 -8.20
C GLY A 15 -7.85 7.95 -9.29
N SER A 16 -6.56 7.74 -8.98
CA SER A 16 -5.53 7.43 -9.99
C SER A 16 -5.68 6.07 -10.68
N GLY A 17 -6.54 5.19 -10.19
CA GLY A 17 -6.68 3.85 -10.76
C GLY A 17 -5.69 2.82 -10.23
N GLY A 18 -4.80 3.18 -9.29
CA GLY A 18 -3.74 2.29 -8.81
C GLY A 18 -4.23 0.96 -8.23
N ARG A 19 -5.47 0.91 -7.65
CA ARG A 19 -6.06 -0.37 -7.23
C ARG A 19 -6.39 -1.27 -8.43
N GLN A 20 -7.02 -0.71 -9.46
CA GLN A 20 -7.36 -1.43 -10.69
C GLN A 20 -6.09 -1.92 -11.39
N ILE A 21 -5.09 -1.06 -11.51
CA ILE A 21 -3.77 -1.42 -12.07
C ILE A 21 -3.16 -2.59 -11.29
N GLY A 22 -3.19 -2.56 -9.96
CA GLY A 22 -2.68 -3.66 -9.13
C GLY A 22 -3.39 -4.99 -9.39
N GLN A 23 -4.69 -4.97 -9.56
CA GLN A 23 -5.49 -6.15 -9.89
C GLN A 23 -5.14 -6.71 -11.28
N GLU A 24 -4.98 -5.83 -12.28
CA GLU A 24 -4.59 -6.26 -13.64
C GLU A 24 -3.16 -6.79 -13.69
N VAL A 25 -2.21 -6.17 -12.97
CA VAL A 25 -0.83 -6.68 -12.83
C VAL A 25 -0.83 -8.07 -12.19
N ALA A 26 -1.58 -8.26 -11.10
CA ALA A 26 -1.69 -9.55 -10.43
C ALA A 26 -2.28 -10.62 -11.35
N LYS A 27 -3.33 -10.28 -12.09
CA LYS A 27 -3.98 -11.15 -13.08
C LYS A 27 -3.01 -11.54 -14.20
N TYR A 28 -2.21 -10.59 -14.70
CA TYR A 28 -1.23 -10.85 -15.75
C TYR A 28 -0.19 -11.88 -15.35
N PHE A 29 0.33 -11.80 -14.12
CA PHE A 29 1.32 -12.72 -13.60
C PHE A 29 0.73 -13.98 -12.94
N GLY A 30 -0.59 -14.08 -12.79
CA GLY A 30 -1.25 -15.19 -12.12
C GLY A 30 -0.97 -15.26 -10.62
N ILE A 31 -0.75 -14.10 -9.96
CA ILE A 31 -0.43 -13.99 -8.54
C ILE A 31 -1.56 -13.33 -7.74
N LYS A 32 -1.54 -13.48 -6.41
CA LYS A 32 -2.55 -12.87 -5.54
C LYS A 32 -2.41 -11.34 -5.47
N CYS A 33 -3.54 -10.64 -5.33
CA CYS A 33 -3.59 -9.20 -5.08
C CYS A 33 -4.26 -8.95 -3.73
N TYR A 34 -3.50 -8.37 -2.79
CA TYR A 34 -3.96 -8.05 -1.45
C TYR A 34 -4.27 -6.55 -1.33
N ASP A 35 -5.52 -6.22 -1.03
CA ASP A 35 -5.97 -4.87 -0.67
C ASP A 35 -6.93 -4.99 0.52
N LYS A 36 -8.19 -5.34 0.26
CA LYS A 36 -9.17 -5.59 1.33
C LYS A 36 -8.85 -6.85 2.14
N GLU A 37 -8.33 -7.88 1.47
CA GLU A 37 -7.95 -9.13 2.10
C GLU A 37 -6.82 -8.97 3.13
N LEU A 38 -5.92 -7.99 2.96
CA LEU A 38 -4.86 -7.71 3.91
C LEU A 38 -5.44 -7.31 5.28
N LEU A 39 -6.50 -6.52 5.30
CA LEU A 39 -7.23 -6.19 6.53
C LEU A 39 -7.81 -7.44 7.20
N GLU A 40 -8.39 -8.34 6.43
CA GLU A 40 -8.99 -9.57 6.95
C GLU A 40 -7.92 -10.48 7.56
N HIS A 41 -6.78 -10.64 6.90
CA HIS A 41 -5.66 -11.39 7.45
C HIS A 41 -5.11 -10.74 8.72
N ALA A 42 -4.89 -9.43 8.72
CA ALA A 42 -4.39 -8.71 9.89
C ALA A 42 -5.36 -8.84 11.08
N ALA A 43 -6.67 -8.74 10.83
CA ALA A 43 -7.69 -8.91 11.86
C ALA A 43 -7.70 -10.33 12.46
N ASN A 44 -7.58 -11.35 11.62
CA ASN A 44 -7.56 -12.75 12.06
C ASN A 44 -6.31 -13.08 12.87
N ASP A 45 -5.14 -12.61 12.41
CA ASP A 45 -3.86 -12.91 13.06
C ASP A 45 -3.69 -12.18 14.40
N SER A 46 -4.29 -11.00 14.55
CA SER A 46 -4.20 -10.20 15.79
C SER A 46 -5.28 -10.52 16.82
N GLY A 47 -6.32 -11.27 16.46
CA GLY A 47 -7.50 -11.49 17.29
C GLY A 47 -8.35 -10.23 17.54
N ILE A 48 -8.13 -9.16 16.78
CA ILE A 48 -8.91 -7.92 16.83
C ILE A 48 -10.11 -8.03 15.89
N CYS A 49 -11.29 -7.56 16.37
CA CYS A 49 -12.50 -7.63 15.57
C CYS A 49 -12.38 -6.83 14.26
N LYS A 50 -12.83 -7.39 13.16
CA LYS A 50 -12.75 -6.82 11.82
C LYS A 50 -13.34 -5.41 11.73
N GLU A 51 -14.44 -5.15 12.43
CA GLU A 51 -15.10 -3.83 12.45
C GLU A 51 -14.19 -2.73 13.04
N LEU A 52 -13.32 -3.08 14.00
CA LEU A 52 -12.35 -2.14 14.56
C LEU A 52 -11.29 -1.74 13.54
N PHE A 53 -10.85 -2.67 12.70
CA PHE A 53 -9.92 -2.38 11.60
C PHE A 53 -10.56 -1.47 10.56
N GLU A 54 -11.81 -1.70 10.17
CA GLU A 54 -12.51 -0.88 9.16
C GLU A 54 -12.70 0.57 9.63
N HIS A 55 -12.91 0.79 10.94
CA HIS A 55 -13.09 2.14 11.49
C HIS A 55 -11.80 2.91 11.77
N HIS A 56 -10.69 2.21 12.04
CA HIS A 56 -9.44 2.84 12.45
C HIS A 56 -8.34 2.81 11.38
N ASP A 57 -8.58 2.09 10.30
CA ASP A 57 -7.62 1.93 9.24
C ASP A 57 -7.26 3.27 8.55
N GLU A 58 -6.00 3.47 8.26
CA GLU A 58 -5.44 4.70 7.67
C GLU A 58 -5.64 6.00 8.53
N LYS A 59 -5.86 5.91 9.84
CA LYS A 59 -5.83 7.06 10.74
C LYS A 59 -4.53 7.14 11.52
N ALA A 60 -3.77 8.22 11.35
CA ALA A 60 -2.55 8.50 12.12
C ALA A 60 -2.87 9.06 13.51
N THR A 61 -2.18 8.61 14.53
CA THR A 61 -2.20 9.16 15.90
C THR A 61 -0.83 9.75 16.28
N ASN A 62 -0.78 10.64 17.28
CA ASN A 62 0.34 11.54 17.60
C ASN A 62 1.76 10.92 17.66
N SER A 63 2.72 11.75 17.29
CA SER A 63 4.14 11.52 16.96
C SER A 63 5.03 10.82 18.00
N PHE A 64 4.70 10.84 19.29
CA PHE A 64 5.55 10.33 20.37
C PHE A 64 5.71 8.78 20.36
N LEU A 65 4.79 8.08 19.74
CA LEU A 65 4.70 6.62 19.78
C LEU A 65 5.49 5.90 18.66
N TYR A 66 5.99 6.66 17.66
CA TYR A 66 6.80 6.10 16.59
C TYR A 66 8.12 5.48 17.10
N SER A 67 8.81 6.16 18.01
CA SER A 67 10.05 5.64 18.62
C SER A 67 9.79 4.37 19.44
N LEU A 68 8.64 4.31 20.13
CA LEU A 68 8.28 3.15 20.95
C LEU A 68 7.98 1.90 20.12
N VAL A 69 7.35 2.09 18.94
CA VAL A 69 7.03 1.00 18.01
C VAL A 69 8.31 0.40 17.42
N MET A 70 9.27 1.23 17.03
CA MET A 70 10.55 0.77 16.48
C MET A 70 11.42 0.09 17.53
N ASP A 71 11.45 0.60 18.77
CA ASP A 71 12.18 -0.03 19.88
C ASP A 71 11.57 -1.39 20.26
N THR A 72 10.24 -1.52 20.24
CA THR A 72 9.55 -2.78 20.54
C THR A 72 9.82 -3.86 19.48
N TYR A 73 9.98 -3.47 18.23
CA TYR A 73 10.35 -4.38 17.13
C TYR A 73 11.79 -4.89 17.25
N SER A 74 12.70 -4.07 17.81
CA SER A 74 14.12 -4.45 18.00
C SER A 74 14.33 -5.41 19.17
N PHE A 75 13.40 -5.49 20.12
CA PHE A 75 13.56 -6.26 21.38
C PHE A 75 12.68 -7.52 21.50
N GLY A 76 11.90 -7.88 20.48
CA GLY A 76 11.04 -9.06 20.56
C GLY A 76 9.81 -8.85 21.47
N TYR A 77 8.66 -9.27 21.02
CA TYR A 77 7.39 -9.14 21.72
C TYR A 77 7.44 -9.67 23.17
N SER A 78 7.48 -8.79 24.16
CA SER A 78 7.04 -9.16 25.50
C SER A 78 5.56 -8.79 25.66
N SER A 79 4.74 -9.77 26.02
CA SER A 79 3.29 -9.71 26.06
C SER A 79 2.67 -8.61 26.96
N SER A 80 3.46 -8.01 27.86
CA SER A 80 2.98 -6.98 28.78
C SER A 80 2.87 -5.56 28.18
N GLY A 81 3.69 -5.23 27.17
CA GLY A 81 3.68 -3.90 26.54
C GLY A 81 2.58 -3.72 25.48
N PHE A 82 2.04 -4.81 24.95
CA PHE A 82 0.99 -4.75 23.91
C PHE A 82 -0.37 -4.33 24.47
N SER A 83 -0.66 -4.63 25.73
CA SER A 83 -1.95 -4.28 26.35
C SER A 83 -2.22 -2.78 26.40
N ASP A 84 -1.21 -1.97 26.72
CA ASP A 84 -1.34 -0.52 26.93
C ASP A 84 -1.13 0.32 25.68
N MET A 85 -0.86 -0.31 24.54
CA MET A 85 -0.62 0.37 23.27
C MET A 85 -1.93 0.89 22.66
N PRO A 86 -1.95 2.13 22.10
CA PRO A 86 -3.11 2.66 21.38
C PRO A 86 -3.55 1.75 20.23
N MET A 87 -4.87 1.63 20.02
CA MET A 87 -5.48 0.73 19.06
C MET A 87 -4.89 0.88 17.64
N ASN A 88 -4.69 2.12 17.17
CA ASN A 88 -4.14 2.37 15.83
C ASN A 88 -2.73 1.80 15.64
N HIS A 89 -1.91 1.75 16.70
CA HIS A 89 -0.59 1.14 16.65
C HIS A 89 -0.66 -0.38 16.63
N LYS A 90 -1.58 -0.96 17.40
CA LYS A 90 -1.84 -2.40 17.34
C LYS A 90 -2.26 -2.83 15.94
N ILE A 91 -3.15 -2.05 15.31
CA ILE A 91 -3.61 -2.28 13.93
C ILE A 91 -2.44 -2.18 12.96
N PHE A 92 -1.59 -1.14 13.07
CA PHE A 92 -0.42 -1.00 12.21
C PHE A 92 0.54 -2.19 12.33
N LEU A 93 0.88 -2.60 13.56
CA LEU A 93 1.75 -3.75 13.78
C LEU A 93 1.16 -5.04 13.25
N ALA A 94 -0.12 -5.30 13.48
CA ALA A 94 -0.80 -6.47 12.94
C ALA A 94 -0.80 -6.49 11.41
N GLN A 95 -1.00 -5.32 10.76
CA GLN A 95 -0.89 -5.19 9.30
C GLN A 95 0.55 -5.41 8.82
N PHE A 96 1.53 -4.89 9.53
CA PHE A 96 2.94 -5.05 9.21
C PHE A 96 3.38 -6.52 9.24
N ASP A 97 2.96 -7.27 10.27
CA ASP A 97 3.23 -8.70 10.39
C ASP A 97 2.50 -9.51 9.32
N ALA A 98 1.23 -9.19 9.06
CA ALA A 98 0.46 -9.85 8.00
C ALA A 98 1.09 -9.61 6.61
N ILE A 99 1.59 -8.40 6.32
CA ILE A 99 2.33 -8.10 5.08
C ILE A 99 3.54 -9.01 4.94
N LYS A 100 4.38 -9.11 5.97
CA LYS A 100 5.58 -9.96 5.94
C LYS A 100 5.24 -11.44 5.78
N LYS A 101 4.23 -11.91 6.49
CA LYS A 101 3.74 -13.30 6.40
C LYS A 101 3.26 -13.62 4.99
N LEU A 102 2.37 -12.77 4.42
CA LEU A 102 1.84 -12.97 3.07
C LEU A 102 2.94 -12.87 1.99
N ALA A 103 3.92 -11.98 2.17
CA ALA A 103 5.08 -11.88 1.30
C ALA A 103 5.93 -13.16 1.34
N GLY A 104 6.05 -13.81 2.49
CA GLY A 104 6.75 -15.09 2.66
C GLY A 104 6.05 -16.28 1.98
N GLU A 105 4.76 -16.17 1.67
CA GLU A 105 4.02 -17.20 0.93
C GLU A 105 4.35 -17.24 -0.57
N GLY A 106 4.96 -16.17 -1.11
CA GLY A 106 5.39 -16.07 -2.50
C GLY A 106 5.03 -14.76 -3.19
N PRO A 107 5.23 -14.67 -4.52
CA PRO A 107 4.96 -13.47 -5.29
C PRO A 107 3.51 -12.99 -5.16
N CYS A 108 3.34 -11.70 -4.96
CA CYS A 108 2.01 -11.09 -4.80
C CYS A 108 2.04 -9.59 -5.11
N VAL A 109 0.86 -9.01 -5.28
CA VAL A 109 0.66 -7.56 -5.34
C VAL A 109 0.00 -7.09 -4.04
N MET A 110 0.55 -6.08 -3.40
CA MET A 110 0.01 -5.45 -2.20
C MET A 110 -0.33 -3.99 -2.44
N VAL A 111 -1.56 -3.57 -2.16
CA VAL A 111 -2.05 -2.23 -2.48
C VAL A 111 -2.19 -1.38 -1.21
N GLY A 112 -1.24 -0.50 -0.96
CA GLY A 112 -1.22 0.43 0.19
C GLY A 112 -0.68 -0.17 1.48
N ARG A 113 -1.18 0.32 2.63
CA ARG A 113 -0.85 -0.16 4.00
C ARG A 113 0.63 -0.07 4.37
N CYS A 114 1.38 0.85 3.76
CA CYS A 114 2.82 0.96 3.94
C CYS A 114 3.58 -0.35 3.63
N ALA A 115 3.06 -1.16 2.69
CA ALA A 115 3.67 -2.44 2.33
C ALA A 115 5.10 -2.27 1.78
N ASP A 116 5.36 -1.18 1.05
CA ASP A 116 6.69 -0.79 0.59
C ASP A 116 7.67 -0.52 1.75
N TYR A 117 7.17 -0.08 2.90
CA TYR A 117 7.97 0.12 4.10
C TYR A 117 8.15 -1.19 4.88
N ALA A 118 7.10 -1.98 5.02
CA ALA A 118 7.17 -3.27 5.71
C ALA A 118 8.14 -4.25 5.02
N LEU A 119 8.34 -4.09 3.71
CA LEU A 119 9.19 -4.94 2.87
C LEU A 119 10.44 -4.21 2.37
N ALA A 120 10.84 -3.11 3.02
CA ALA A 120 11.97 -2.28 2.58
C ALA A 120 13.30 -3.06 2.49
N ASP A 121 13.49 -4.06 3.36
CA ASP A 121 14.69 -4.90 3.42
C ASP A 121 14.59 -6.16 2.52
N TRP A 122 13.50 -6.31 1.77
CA TRP A 122 13.29 -7.45 0.88
C TRP A 122 13.82 -7.15 -0.52
N ASN A 123 14.86 -7.84 -0.94
CA ASN A 123 15.49 -7.67 -2.25
C ASN A 123 14.53 -7.94 -3.43
N ASP A 124 13.49 -8.72 -3.18
CA ASP A 124 12.47 -9.08 -4.17
C ASP A 124 11.27 -8.14 -4.21
N CYS A 125 11.27 -7.08 -3.39
CA CYS A 125 10.19 -6.10 -3.37
C CYS A 125 10.42 -5.01 -4.42
N PHE A 126 9.41 -4.80 -5.29
CA PHE A 126 9.36 -3.70 -6.26
C PHE A 126 8.24 -2.74 -5.90
N SER A 127 8.59 -1.54 -5.46
CA SER A 127 7.65 -0.54 -4.97
C SER A 127 7.27 0.46 -6.05
N ILE A 128 5.96 0.69 -6.22
CA ILE A 128 5.38 1.54 -7.27
C ILE A 128 4.47 2.58 -6.63
N PHE A 129 4.46 3.80 -7.18
CA PHE A 129 3.49 4.82 -6.85
C PHE A 129 2.72 5.25 -8.10
N VAL A 130 1.38 5.14 -8.04
CA VAL A 130 0.48 5.53 -9.13
C VAL A 130 -0.19 6.85 -8.78
N HIS A 131 0.03 7.87 -9.62
CA HIS A 131 -0.58 9.19 -9.48
C HIS A 131 -1.30 9.61 -10.75
N ALA A 132 -2.06 10.70 -10.69
CA ALA A 132 -2.64 11.34 -11.85
C ALA A 132 -3.00 12.80 -11.54
N ASP A 133 -3.17 13.60 -12.58
CA ASP A 133 -3.66 14.97 -12.45
C ASP A 133 -4.98 15.05 -11.68
N LEU A 134 -5.14 16.13 -10.89
CA LEU A 134 -6.32 16.26 -10.02
C LEU A 134 -7.63 16.31 -10.80
N ASP A 135 -7.68 17.04 -11.93
CA ASP A 135 -8.90 17.17 -12.72
C ASP A 135 -9.29 15.84 -13.39
N TRP A 136 -8.28 15.08 -13.84
CA TRP A 136 -8.51 13.73 -14.35
C TRP A 136 -9.10 12.82 -13.27
N ARG A 137 -8.56 12.86 -12.05
CA ARG A 137 -9.07 12.08 -10.90
C ARG A 137 -10.46 12.50 -10.48
N ILE A 138 -10.76 13.82 -10.50
CA ILE A 138 -12.11 14.36 -10.21
C ILE A 138 -13.12 13.78 -11.19
N ASN A 139 -12.84 13.87 -12.49
CA ASN A 139 -13.75 13.36 -13.54
C ASN A 139 -13.99 11.84 -13.37
N ARG A 140 -12.93 11.08 -13.10
CA ARG A 140 -13.02 9.64 -12.86
C ARG A 140 -13.86 9.30 -11.64
N ILE A 141 -13.66 9.97 -10.51
CA ILE A 141 -14.40 9.71 -9.26
C ILE A 141 -15.85 10.18 -9.38
N ALA A 142 -16.11 11.35 -9.99
CA ALA A 142 -17.45 11.85 -10.25
C ALA A 142 -18.26 10.84 -11.07
N SER A 143 -17.70 10.37 -12.19
CA SER A 143 -18.35 9.37 -13.06
C SER A 143 -18.57 8.04 -12.34
N LYS A 144 -17.55 7.52 -11.63
CA LYS A 144 -17.61 6.21 -10.98
C LYS A 144 -18.65 6.14 -9.86
N HIS A 145 -18.85 7.25 -9.12
CA HIS A 145 -19.69 7.28 -7.92
C HIS A 145 -20.97 8.11 -8.09
N GLY A 146 -21.24 8.65 -9.29
CA GLY A 146 -22.40 9.51 -9.51
C GLY A 146 -22.37 10.78 -8.69
N LYS A 147 -21.18 11.38 -8.50
CA LYS A 147 -20.95 12.56 -7.66
C LYS A 147 -20.73 13.81 -8.51
N THR A 148 -21.00 14.98 -7.90
CA THR A 148 -20.61 16.25 -8.49
C THR A 148 -19.08 16.40 -8.48
N PRO A 149 -18.49 17.21 -9.39
CA PRO A 149 -17.05 17.48 -9.36
C PRO A 149 -16.54 18.00 -8.02
N LYS A 150 -17.35 18.83 -7.33
CA LYS A 150 -17.01 19.35 -5.99
C LYS A 150 -16.93 18.23 -4.96
N GLU A 151 -17.94 17.38 -4.88
CA GLU A 151 -17.94 16.23 -3.96
C GLU A 151 -16.79 15.26 -4.26
N ALA A 152 -16.51 15.01 -5.53
CA ALA A 152 -15.38 14.17 -5.95
C ALA A 152 -14.03 14.76 -5.50
N LYS A 153 -13.83 16.08 -5.65
CA LYS A 153 -12.65 16.79 -5.18
C LYS A 153 -12.50 16.70 -3.66
N ASP A 154 -13.58 16.88 -2.92
CA ASP A 154 -13.56 16.79 -1.46
C ASP A 154 -13.20 15.36 -1.00
N MET A 155 -13.75 14.34 -1.63
CA MET A 155 -13.41 12.93 -1.39
C MET A 155 -11.94 12.65 -1.66
N ILE A 156 -11.40 13.11 -2.80
CA ILE A 156 -10.00 12.95 -3.18
C ILE A 156 -9.10 13.59 -2.13
N THR A 157 -9.34 14.86 -1.83
CA THR A 157 -8.52 15.64 -0.89
C THR A 157 -8.49 15.00 0.50
N LYS A 158 -9.66 14.58 1.01
CA LYS A 158 -9.79 13.95 2.32
C LYS A 158 -9.05 12.60 2.35
N THR A 159 -9.21 11.79 1.31
CA THR A 159 -8.60 10.46 1.25
C THR A 159 -7.08 10.55 1.11
N ASP A 160 -6.58 11.39 0.21
CA ASP A 160 -5.15 11.56 0.00
C ASP A 160 -4.47 12.17 1.22
N LYS A 161 -5.10 13.13 1.89
CA LYS A 161 -4.61 13.68 3.16
C LYS A 161 -4.51 12.60 4.24
N SER A 162 -5.51 11.74 4.36
CA SER A 162 -5.51 10.62 5.32
C SER A 162 -4.36 9.65 5.02
N ARG A 163 -4.20 9.24 3.75
CA ARG A 163 -3.12 8.35 3.31
C ARG A 163 -1.74 8.94 3.53
N ALA A 164 -1.56 10.20 3.16
CA ALA A 164 -0.30 10.90 3.35
C ALA A 164 0.07 11.02 4.84
N SER A 165 -0.91 11.38 5.69
CA SER A 165 -0.70 11.47 7.14
C SER A 165 -0.31 10.12 7.73
N TYR A 166 -1.01 9.05 7.35
CA TYR A 166 -0.73 7.69 7.80
C TYR A 166 0.67 7.24 7.35
N TYR A 167 0.98 7.34 6.06
CA TYR A 167 2.25 6.92 5.51
C TYR A 167 3.43 7.69 6.10
N ASN A 168 3.34 9.03 6.12
CA ASN A 168 4.42 9.87 6.63
C ASN A 168 4.69 9.61 8.12
N TYR A 169 3.64 9.32 8.88
CA TYR A 169 3.74 9.04 10.30
C TYR A 169 4.46 7.70 10.59
N TYR A 170 4.04 6.63 9.90
CA TYR A 170 4.56 5.30 10.18
C TYR A 170 5.87 4.96 9.46
N THR A 171 6.21 5.65 8.38
CA THR A 171 7.39 5.31 7.56
C THR A 171 8.54 6.30 7.68
N ASN A 172 8.29 7.46 8.27
CA ASN A 172 9.22 8.60 8.26
C ASN A 172 9.68 9.01 6.85
N LYS A 173 8.89 8.64 5.83
CA LYS A 173 9.08 8.99 4.42
C LYS A 173 7.97 9.94 3.99
N LYS A 174 8.11 10.58 2.83
CA LYS A 174 7.08 11.45 2.25
C LYS A 174 6.25 10.65 1.24
N TRP A 175 4.95 10.54 1.49
CA TRP A 175 4.01 9.89 0.59
C TRP A 175 4.01 10.53 -0.80
N GLY A 176 4.07 9.73 -1.85
CA GLY A 176 4.11 10.18 -3.25
C GLY A 176 5.43 10.81 -3.69
N ALA A 177 6.45 10.88 -2.82
CA ALA A 177 7.75 11.37 -3.23
C ALA A 177 8.50 10.29 -4.06
N ALA A 178 8.97 10.64 -5.24
CA ALA A 178 9.65 9.71 -6.16
C ALA A 178 10.78 8.91 -5.51
N ARG A 179 11.49 9.49 -4.55
CA ARG A 179 12.59 8.82 -3.82
C ARG A 179 12.14 7.67 -2.92
N SER A 180 10.85 7.61 -2.60
CA SER A 180 10.29 6.58 -1.72
C SER A 180 9.91 5.30 -2.47
N TYR A 181 9.95 5.31 -3.82
CA TYR A 181 9.47 4.21 -4.67
C TYR A 181 10.48 3.89 -5.77
N ASN A 182 10.46 2.65 -6.26
CA ASN A 182 11.29 2.25 -7.41
C ASN A 182 10.74 2.79 -8.73
N LEU A 183 9.40 2.97 -8.83
CA LEU A 183 8.74 3.52 -10.01
C LEU A 183 7.60 4.45 -9.58
N CYS A 184 7.52 5.65 -10.18
CA CYS A 184 6.35 6.51 -10.11
C CYS A 184 5.76 6.65 -11.52
N ILE A 185 4.43 6.50 -11.66
CA ILE A 185 3.77 6.50 -12.96
C ILE A 185 2.52 7.38 -12.95
N ASP A 186 2.37 8.21 -13.99
CA ASP A 186 1.19 9.05 -14.22
C ASP A 186 0.17 8.30 -15.07
N SER A 187 -0.83 7.71 -14.40
CA SER A 187 -1.93 7.01 -15.06
C SER A 187 -2.93 7.94 -15.74
N GLY A 188 -2.93 9.23 -15.42
CA GLY A 188 -3.75 10.23 -16.10
C GLY A 188 -3.23 10.54 -17.50
N LYS A 189 -1.90 10.55 -17.69
CA LYS A 189 -1.26 10.78 -18.99
C LYS A 189 -1.26 9.55 -19.88
N LEU A 190 -1.02 8.38 -19.30
CA LEU A 190 -0.90 7.12 -20.05
C LEU A 190 -2.25 6.43 -20.26
N GLY A 191 -3.25 6.71 -19.42
CA GLY A 191 -4.41 5.84 -19.27
C GLY A 191 -4.09 4.60 -18.43
N ILE A 192 -5.14 3.93 -17.96
CA ILE A 192 -5.01 2.76 -17.06
C ILE A 192 -4.28 1.61 -17.75
N ASP A 193 -4.64 1.31 -19.00
CA ASP A 193 -4.14 0.14 -19.72
C ASP A 193 -2.64 0.26 -20.03
N TYR A 194 -2.21 1.39 -20.58
CA TYR A 194 -0.78 1.62 -20.86
C TYR A 194 0.06 1.81 -19.59
N ALA A 195 -0.50 2.39 -18.54
CA ALA A 195 0.16 2.44 -17.24
C ALA A 195 0.37 1.03 -16.66
N THR A 196 -0.62 0.14 -16.83
CA THR A 196 -0.51 -1.27 -16.42
C THR A 196 0.57 -1.99 -17.23
N GLU A 197 0.61 -1.81 -18.55
CA GLU A 197 1.62 -2.40 -19.43
C GLU A 197 3.03 -1.93 -19.07
N ALA A 198 3.23 -0.64 -18.86
CA ALA A 198 4.52 -0.08 -18.47
C ALA A 198 5.00 -0.64 -17.11
N ILE A 199 4.09 -0.83 -16.16
CA ILE A 199 4.40 -1.46 -14.87
C ILE A 199 4.80 -2.93 -15.07
N ILE A 200 4.07 -3.69 -15.87
CA ILE A 200 4.38 -5.10 -16.16
C ILE A 200 5.77 -5.22 -16.78
N GLU A 201 6.11 -4.39 -17.75
CA GLU A 201 7.45 -4.41 -18.37
C GLU A 201 8.55 -4.01 -17.38
N SER A 202 8.29 -3.04 -16.50
CA SER A 202 9.23 -2.65 -15.45
C SER A 202 9.49 -3.80 -14.46
N ILE A 203 8.47 -4.57 -14.09
CA ILE A 203 8.60 -5.75 -13.23
C ILE A 203 9.43 -6.82 -13.92
N LYS A 204 9.19 -7.11 -15.20
CA LYS A 204 9.98 -8.06 -15.99
C LYS A 204 11.46 -7.65 -16.08
N ILE A 205 11.73 -6.35 -16.22
CA ILE A 205 13.09 -5.82 -16.20
C ILE A 205 13.72 -6.06 -14.82
N PHE A 206 13.00 -5.74 -13.75
CA PHE A 206 13.45 -5.93 -12.38
C PHE A 206 13.76 -7.41 -12.09
N ASP A 207 12.90 -8.35 -12.49
CA ASP A 207 13.13 -9.78 -12.33
C ASP A 207 14.42 -10.24 -13.03
N ARG A 208 14.71 -9.71 -14.23
CA ARG A 208 15.97 -10.02 -14.96
C ARG A 208 17.21 -9.52 -14.22
N THR A 209 17.16 -8.38 -13.54
CA THR A 209 18.29 -7.85 -12.78
C THR A 209 18.65 -8.68 -11.55
N LYS A 210 17.71 -9.50 -11.03
CA LYS A 210 17.97 -10.43 -9.91
C LYS A 210 18.76 -11.66 -10.34
N ILE A 211 18.54 -12.13 -11.57
CA ILE A 211 19.21 -13.33 -12.11
C ILE A 211 20.68 -13.03 -12.42
N SER A 212 21.02 -11.74 -12.60
CA SER A 212 22.36 -11.30 -12.97
C SER A 212 23.27 -10.98 -11.78
N LYS A 213 22.79 -11.15 -10.54
CA LYS A 213 23.55 -10.99 -9.29
C LYS A 213 23.76 -12.34 -8.63
#